data_517e61d15ff58c1d5d89eb7bfd6396e8
#
_entry.id   517e61d15ff58c1d5d89eb7bfd6396e8
#
_cell.length_a   1.000
_cell.length_b   1.000
_cell.length_c   1.000
_cell.angle_alpha   90.00
_cell.angle_beta   90.00
_cell.angle_gamma   90.00
#
_symmetry.space_group_name_H-M   'P 1'
#
loop_
_entity.id
_entity.type
_entity.pdbx_description
1 polymer ?
#
loop_
_entity_poly.entity_id
_entity_poly.type
_entity_poly.pdbx_seq_one_letter_code
_entity_poly.pdbx_strand_id
1 'polypeptide(L)'
;MTTQINSTTELQAINTMLSFIGESPVSSITGNIGTDVAVAKNILDETSMSVQSQGWFFNRELNITASRDTSNKVPLEANCVQVESSAPYQYINQYTIRNQYLYDLKNKTDVFTSDPMVDKVLVQQFEHLPEYARRYIVVKASRRFAARYVGATELIKMAQLDEQEAHMAFEQADSRAMDANMINGDYNTSYIANRGPRRSGRN
;
A
#
# COMPACT_ATOMS: atom_id res chain seq x y z
N MET A 1 16.79 2.19 31.58
CA MET A 1 15.54 2.01 30.82
C MET A 1 15.92 1.68 29.38
N THR A 2 15.67 0.47 28.94
CA THR A 2 15.86 0.08 27.54
C THR A 2 14.68 0.64 26.74
N THR A 3 14.92 1.65 25.91
CA THR A 3 13.92 2.14 24.96
C THR A 3 13.67 1.05 23.94
N GLN A 4 12.51 0.39 24.00
CA GLN A 4 12.11 -0.52 22.93
C GLN A 4 11.73 0.34 21.72
N ILE A 5 12.48 0.17 20.63
CA ILE A 5 12.14 0.79 19.34
C ILE A 5 11.10 -0.12 18.68
N ASN A 6 9.84 0.29 18.76
CA ASN A 6 8.73 -0.39 18.11
C ASN A 6 8.35 0.33 16.82
N SER A 7 7.70 -0.39 15.90
CA SER A 7 7.09 0.22 14.70
C SER A 7 6.06 1.28 15.10
N THR A 8 5.91 2.31 14.28
CA THR A 8 4.97 3.42 14.48
C THR A 8 3.53 2.91 14.65
N THR A 9 2.90 3.22 15.78
CA THR A 9 1.48 2.90 16.05
C THR A 9 0.56 3.98 15.50
N GLU A 10 -0.73 3.67 15.32
CA GLU A 10 -1.76 4.64 14.92
C GLU A 10 -1.84 5.81 15.90
N LEU A 11 -1.75 5.55 17.22
CA LEU A 11 -1.70 6.59 18.23
C LEU A 11 -0.49 7.51 18.07
N GLN A 12 0.70 6.95 17.81
CA GLN A 12 1.90 7.75 17.55
C GLN A 12 1.77 8.56 16.27
N ALA A 13 1.19 8.00 15.20
CA ALA A 13 0.91 8.70 13.96
C ALA A 13 0.02 9.93 14.19
N ILE A 14 -1.09 9.76 14.91
CA ILE A 14 -2.01 10.86 15.24
C ILE A 14 -1.34 11.91 16.11
N ASN A 15 -0.56 11.51 17.12
CA ASN A 15 0.20 12.43 17.95
C ASN A 15 1.24 13.23 17.16
N THR A 16 1.86 12.62 16.15
CA THR A 16 2.75 13.32 15.22
C THR A 16 1.98 14.38 14.43
N MET A 17 0.78 14.05 13.94
CA MET A 17 -0.06 14.99 13.21
C MET A 17 -0.52 16.16 14.09
N LEU A 18 -0.92 15.90 15.33
CA LEU A 18 -1.31 16.94 16.32
C LEU A 18 -0.13 17.86 16.64
N SER A 19 1.03 17.29 16.94
CA SER A 19 2.23 18.07 17.26
C SER A 19 2.69 18.95 16.09
N PHE A 20 2.45 18.51 14.86
CA PHE A 20 2.78 19.27 13.66
C PHE A 20 2.02 20.61 13.56
N ILE A 21 0.80 20.69 14.11
CA ILE A 21 0.00 21.91 14.18
C ILE A 21 0.10 22.62 15.53
N GLY A 22 0.96 22.14 16.45
CA GLY A 22 1.16 22.71 17.78
C GLY A 22 0.16 22.26 18.86
N GLU A 23 -0.64 21.23 18.56
CA GLU A 23 -1.56 20.65 19.53
C GLU A 23 -0.88 19.63 20.47
N SER A 24 -1.44 19.45 21.64
CA SER A 24 -0.91 18.52 22.64
C SER A 24 -1.20 17.06 22.26
N PRO A 25 -0.24 16.15 22.52
CA PRO A 25 -0.46 14.74 22.27
C PRO A 25 -1.55 14.15 23.18
N VAL A 26 -2.24 13.12 22.68
CA VAL A 26 -3.29 12.41 23.41
C VAL A 26 -2.83 11.03 23.83
N SER A 27 -3.43 10.49 24.89
CA SER A 27 -3.12 9.16 25.43
C SER A 27 -3.99 8.04 24.81
N SER A 28 -5.07 8.39 24.11
CA SER A 28 -6.00 7.43 23.49
C SER A 28 -6.65 8.03 22.25
N ILE A 29 -6.93 7.16 21.28
CA ILE A 29 -7.65 7.47 20.03
C ILE A 29 -8.99 6.72 19.95
N THR A 30 -9.42 6.13 21.07
CA THR A 30 -10.68 5.39 21.17
C THR A 30 -11.57 5.98 22.26
N GLY A 31 -12.87 5.76 22.17
CA GLY A 31 -13.84 6.28 23.13
C GLY A 31 -14.25 7.73 22.82
N ASN A 32 -14.35 8.56 23.86
CA ASN A 32 -14.70 9.97 23.73
C ASN A 32 -13.44 10.78 23.37
N ILE A 33 -13.14 10.90 22.09
CA ILE A 33 -11.99 11.62 21.55
C ILE A 33 -12.36 13.06 21.16
N GLY A 34 -11.40 13.98 21.28
CA GLY A 34 -11.56 15.37 20.83
C GLY A 34 -11.78 15.45 19.30
N THR A 35 -12.37 16.56 18.87
CA THR A 35 -12.68 16.82 17.46
C THR A 35 -11.43 16.73 16.59
N ASP A 36 -10.31 17.27 17.07
CA ASP A 36 -9.04 17.34 16.32
C ASP A 36 -8.44 15.96 16.11
N VAL A 37 -8.54 15.10 17.13
CA VAL A 37 -8.12 13.69 17.06
C VAL A 37 -8.98 12.92 16.05
N ALA A 38 -10.31 13.14 16.07
CA ALA A 38 -11.22 12.49 15.11
C ALA A 38 -10.93 12.93 13.67
N VAL A 39 -10.66 14.20 13.44
CA VAL A 39 -10.29 14.73 12.13
C VAL A 39 -8.93 14.19 11.69
N ALA A 40 -7.93 14.19 12.58
CA ALA A 40 -6.61 13.61 12.30
C ALA A 40 -6.70 12.12 11.92
N LYS A 41 -7.50 11.34 12.66
CA LYS A 41 -7.74 9.93 12.37
C LYS A 41 -8.37 9.73 10.99
N ASN A 42 -9.43 10.46 10.68
CA ASN A 42 -10.08 10.37 9.37
C ASN A 42 -9.12 10.71 8.22
N ILE A 43 -8.26 11.73 8.39
CA ILE A 43 -7.26 12.11 7.37
C ILE A 43 -6.17 11.04 7.25
N LEU A 44 -5.76 10.40 8.36
CA LEU A 44 -4.81 9.29 8.34
C LEU A 44 -5.38 8.11 7.57
N ASP A 45 -6.62 7.70 7.86
CA ASP A 45 -7.31 6.59 7.19
C ASP A 45 -7.51 6.87 5.69
N GLU A 46 -7.99 8.08 5.33
CA GLU A 46 -8.13 8.52 3.93
C GLU A 46 -6.80 8.49 3.19
N THR A 47 -5.72 8.94 3.86
CA THR A 47 -4.38 8.97 3.26
C THR A 47 -3.82 7.58 3.11
N SER A 48 -3.98 6.72 4.11
CA SER A 48 -3.59 5.31 4.07
C SER A 48 -4.26 4.58 2.91
N MET A 49 -5.58 4.71 2.78
CA MET A 49 -6.35 4.16 1.66
C MET A 49 -5.81 4.66 0.32
N SER A 50 -5.61 5.97 0.18
CA SER A 50 -5.11 6.60 -1.07
C SER A 50 -3.71 6.12 -1.47
N VAL A 51 -2.82 5.90 -0.50
CA VAL A 51 -1.46 5.39 -0.76
C VAL A 51 -1.51 3.92 -1.14
N GLN A 52 -2.22 3.10 -0.38
CA GLN A 52 -2.29 1.65 -0.58
C GLN A 52 -3.00 1.27 -1.87
N SER A 53 -3.99 2.06 -2.32
CA SER A 53 -4.72 1.80 -3.58
C SER A 53 -3.85 1.89 -4.84
N GLN A 54 -2.62 2.39 -4.73
CA GLN A 54 -1.67 2.42 -5.85
C GLN A 54 -1.06 1.04 -6.14
N GLY A 55 -1.16 0.09 -5.22
CA GLY A 55 -0.65 -1.27 -5.39
C GLY A 55 0.86 -1.36 -5.28
N TRP A 56 1.36 -1.33 -4.05
CA TRP A 56 2.77 -1.47 -3.70
C TRP A 56 3.14 -2.93 -3.48
N PHE A 57 4.42 -3.23 -3.43
CA PHE A 57 4.90 -4.60 -3.25
C PHE A 57 4.30 -5.29 -2.02
N PHE A 58 4.15 -4.56 -0.89
CA PHE A 58 3.67 -5.12 0.37
C PHE A 58 2.17 -5.46 0.39
N ASN A 59 1.36 -4.92 -0.53
CA ASN A 59 -0.09 -5.10 -0.53
C ASN A 59 -0.65 -5.59 -1.88
N ARG A 60 0.21 -6.07 -2.75
CA ARG A 60 -0.13 -6.63 -4.06
C ARG A 60 0.08 -8.14 -4.06
N GLU A 61 -0.94 -8.88 -4.40
CA GLU A 61 -0.90 -10.33 -4.59
C GLU A 61 -0.99 -10.65 -6.07
N LEU A 62 0.04 -11.33 -6.59
CA LEU A 62 0.17 -11.62 -8.01
C LEU A 62 -0.12 -13.09 -8.31
N ASN A 63 -0.70 -13.35 -9.48
CA ASN A 63 -0.96 -14.70 -10.02
C ASN A 63 -1.80 -15.57 -9.08
N ILE A 64 -2.80 -14.99 -8.43
CA ILE A 64 -3.71 -15.72 -7.55
C ILE A 64 -4.80 -16.39 -8.36
N THR A 65 -4.99 -17.70 -8.16
CA THR A 65 -6.15 -18.42 -8.69
C THR A 65 -7.35 -18.09 -7.80
N ALA A 66 -8.29 -17.32 -8.33
CA ALA A 66 -9.46 -16.87 -7.60
C ALA A 66 -10.59 -17.92 -7.70
N SER A 67 -10.89 -18.60 -6.59
CA SER A 67 -11.87 -19.69 -6.55
C SER A 67 -13.30 -19.19 -6.66
N ARG A 68 -14.10 -19.90 -7.46
CA ARG A 68 -15.53 -19.64 -7.62
C ARG A 68 -16.33 -20.21 -6.44
N ASP A 69 -17.41 -19.55 -6.12
CA ASP A 69 -18.43 -20.06 -5.21
C ASP A 69 -19.37 -21.08 -5.90
N THR A 70 -20.37 -21.56 -5.17
CA THR A 70 -21.39 -22.50 -5.69
C THR A 70 -22.26 -21.94 -6.82
N SER A 71 -22.29 -20.61 -6.96
CA SER A 71 -23.00 -19.88 -8.02
C SER A 71 -22.11 -19.57 -9.24
N ASN A 72 -20.89 -20.12 -9.27
CA ASN A 72 -19.85 -19.85 -10.26
C ASN A 72 -19.42 -18.36 -10.29
N LYS A 73 -19.59 -17.62 -9.20
CA LYS A 73 -19.08 -16.26 -9.02
C LYS A 73 -17.81 -16.31 -8.19
N VAL A 74 -16.95 -15.30 -8.39
CA VAL A 74 -15.69 -15.18 -7.64
C VAL A 74 -15.85 -14.09 -6.58
N PRO A 75 -16.02 -14.46 -5.29
CA PRO A 75 -16.05 -13.48 -4.20
C PRO A 75 -14.66 -12.89 -3.99
N LEU A 76 -14.62 -11.60 -3.68
CA LEU A 76 -13.40 -10.86 -3.36
C LEU A 76 -13.42 -10.42 -1.90
N GLU A 77 -12.26 -10.31 -1.29
CA GLU A 77 -12.08 -9.83 0.08
C GLU A 77 -12.62 -8.39 0.22
N ALA A 78 -13.21 -8.07 1.36
CA ALA A 78 -13.79 -6.75 1.62
C ALA A 78 -12.78 -5.59 1.50
N ASN A 79 -11.50 -5.88 1.74
CA ASN A 79 -10.39 -4.94 1.62
C ASN A 79 -9.71 -4.96 0.23
N CYS A 80 -10.24 -5.72 -0.73
CA CYS A 80 -9.77 -5.71 -2.11
C CYS A 80 -10.24 -4.41 -2.81
N VAL A 81 -9.30 -3.57 -3.22
CA VAL A 81 -9.58 -2.27 -3.85
C VAL A 81 -9.31 -2.25 -5.34
N GLN A 82 -8.49 -3.17 -5.83
CA GLN A 82 -8.19 -3.32 -7.25
C GLN A 82 -8.03 -4.79 -7.59
N VAL A 83 -8.48 -5.17 -8.78
CA VAL A 83 -8.30 -6.50 -9.34
C VAL A 83 -8.05 -6.38 -10.84
N GLU A 84 -7.06 -7.12 -11.32
CA GLU A 84 -6.70 -7.18 -12.73
C GLU A 84 -6.52 -8.64 -13.14
N SER A 85 -6.55 -8.91 -14.45
CA SER A 85 -6.17 -10.23 -14.95
C SER A 85 -4.66 -10.39 -14.91
N SER A 86 -4.18 -11.50 -14.36
CA SER A 86 -2.74 -11.80 -14.32
C SER A 86 -2.15 -12.03 -15.72
N ALA A 87 -0.84 -11.80 -15.83
CA ALA A 87 -0.08 -12.16 -17.02
C ALA A 87 -0.12 -13.69 -17.26
N PRO A 88 -0.18 -14.19 -18.49
CA PRO A 88 -0.16 -13.46 -19.76
C PRO A 88 -1.55 -13.01 -20.26
N TYR A 89 -2.60 -13.16 -19.47
CA TYR A 89 -4.00 -12.95 -19.88
C TYR A 89 -4.47 -11.49 -19.76
N GLN A 90 -3.65 -10.59 -19.23
CA GLN A 90 -3.99 -9.18 -18.99
C GLN A 90 -4.48 -8.40 -20.21
N TYR A 91 -4.09 -8.80 -21.43
CA TYR A 91 -4.57 -8.20 -22.68
C TYR A 91 -5.86 -8.84 -23.22
N ILE A 92 -6.23 -10.00 -22.69
CA ILE A 92 -7.37 -10.79 -23.17
C ILE A 92 -8.58 -10.55 -22.28
N ASN A 93 -8.39 -10.53 -20.96
CA ASN A 93 -9.42 -10.40 -19.96
C ASN A 93 -9.34 -9.04 -19.30
N GLN A 94 -10.50 -8.46 -19.02
CA GLN A 94 -10.62 -7.17 -18.34
C GLN A 94 -11.54 -7.34 -17.14
N TYR A 95 -10.98 -7.32 -15.95
CA TYR A 95 -11.72 -7.55 -14.71
C TYR A 95 -11.90 -6.27 -13.91
N THR A 96 -12.95 -6.22 -13.12
CA THR A 96 -13.22 -5.16 -12.15
C THR A 96 -14.00 -5.71 -10.96
N ILE A 97 -14.15 -4.92 -9.91
CA ILE A 97 -14.90 -5.25 -8.71
C ILE A 97 -16.32 -4.69 -8.84
N ARG A 98 -17.34 -5.56 -8.64
CA ARG A 98 -18.74 -5.15 -8.51
C ARG A 98 -19.40 -5.93 -7.36
N ASN A 99 -19.95 -5.22 -6.38
CA ASN A 99 -20.63 -5.82 -5.23
C ASN A 99 -19.78 -6.88 -4.50
N GLN A 100 -18.46 -6.65 -4.36
CA GLN A 100 -17.48 -7.59 -3.79
C GLN A 100 -17.30 -8.90 -4.57
N TYR A 101 -17.69 -8.92 -5.84
CA TYR A 101 -17.42 -10.00 -6.76
C TYR A 101 -16.57 -9.53 -7.93
N LEU A 102 -15.81 -10.45 -8.50
CA LEU A 102 -15.12 -10.23 -9.76
C LEU A 102 -16.15 -10.10 -10.90
N TYR A 103 -15.95 -9.13 -11.75
CA TYR A 103 -16.78 -8.90 -12.91
C TYR A 103 -15.94 -8.81 -14.18
N ASP A 104 -16.31 -9.58 -15.19
CA ASP A 104 -15.68 -9.54 -16.53
C ASP A 104 -16.32 -8.43 -17.35
N LEU A 105 -15.53 -7.38 -17.64
CA LEU A 105 -15.97 -6.23 -18.44
C LEU A 105 -16.15 -6.58 -19.91
N LYS A 106 -15.35 -7.51 -20.41
CA LYS A 106 -15.40 -7.94 -21.83
C LYS A 106 -16.64 -8.77 -22.12
N ASN A 107 -16.89 -9.79 -21.28
CA ASN A 107 -18.03 -10.68 -21.44
C ASN A 107 -19.30 -10.16 -20.73
N LYS A 108 -19.18 -9.05 -19.96
CA LYS A 108 -20.28 -8.40 -19.21
C LYS A 108 -21.00 -9.37 -18.26
N THR A 109 -20.25 -10.18 -17.54
CA THR A 109 -20.77 -11.20 -16.62
C THR A 109 -19.96 -11.27 -15.33
N ASP A 110 -20.58 -11.75 -14.25
CA ASP A 110 -19.96 -12.12 -12.99
C ASP A 110 -19.91 -13.63 -12.78
N VAL A 111 -20.32 -14.41 -13.80
CA VAL A 111 -20.30 -15.87 -13.79
C VAL A 111 -19.14 -16.38 -14.64
N PHE A 112 -18.31 -17.23 -14.06
CA PHE A 112 -17.09 -17.75 -14.67
C PHE A 112 -17.21 -19.25 -14.94
N THR A 113 -16.63 -19.72 -16.03
CA THR A 113 -16.61 -21.15 -16.40
C THR A 113 -15.41 -21.90 -15.79
N SER A 114 -14.36 -21.17 -15.43
CA SER A 114 -13.15 -21.67 -14.75
C SER A 114 -12.67 -20.66 -13.73
N ASP A 115 -11.82 -21.08 -12.79
CA ASP A 115 -11.22 -20.20 -11.81
C ASP A 115 -10.21 -19.26 -12.50
N PRO A 116 -10.43 -17.93 -12.50
CA PRO A 116 -9.55 -16.99 -13.18
C PRO A 116 -8.29 -16.75 -12.37
N MET A 117 -7.19 -16.46 -13.08
CA MET A 117 -5.97 -15.93 -12.47
C MET A 117 -6.01 -14.41 -12.43
N VAL A 118 -5.82 -13.84 -11.25
CA VAL A 118 -5.94 -12.41 -10.99
C VAL A 118 -4.75 -11.88 -10.19
N ASP A 119 -4.48 -10.60 -10.37
CA ASP A 119 -3.63 -9.79 -9.51
C ASP A 119 -4.55 -8.89 -8.68
N LYS A 120 -4.31 -8.84 -7.36
CA LYS A 120 -5.15 -8.08 -6.42
C LYS A 120 -4.34 -7.07 -5.64
N VAL A 121 -4.95 -5.94 -5.31
CA VAL A 121 -4.45 -4.98 -4.34
C VAL A 121 -5.36 -4.99 -3.12
N LEU A 122 -4.78 -5.33 -1.96
CA LEU A 122 -5.49 -5.43 -0.69
C LEU A 122 -5.06 -4.30 0.24
N VAL A 123 -6.01 -3.56 0.78
CA VAL A 123 -5.72 -2.54 1.80
C VAL A 123 -5.55 -3.21 3.15
N GLN A 124 -4.44 -2.90 3.83
CA GLN A 124 -4.09 -3.43 5.14
C GLN A 124 -4.39 -2.40 6.23
N GLN A 125 -4.63 -2.89 7.46
CA GLN A 125 -4.70 -2.02 8.64
C GLN A 125 -3.36 -1.32 8.87
N PHE A 126 -3.38 -0.12 9.45
CA PHE A 126 -2.17 0.69 9.64
C PHE A 126 -1.05 -0.06 10.36
N GLU A 127 -1.38 -0.86 11.39
CA GLU A 127 -0.43 -1.65 12.17
C GLU A 127 0.20 -2.81 11.40
N HIS A 128 -0.39 -3.23 10.29
CA HIS A 128 0.15 -4.30 9.44
C HIS A 128 1.04 -3.80 8.31
N LEU A 129 1.12 -2.48 8.14
CA LEU A 129 1.97 -1.88 7.13
C LEU A 129 3.46 -1.96 7.50
N PRO A 130 4.37 -2.08 6.53
CA PRO A 130 5.79 -1.92 6.81
C PRO A 130 6.11 -0.49 7.25
N GLU A 131 7.13 -0.31 8.09
CA GLU A 131 7.47 0.96 8.71
C GLU A 131 7.71 2.08 7.69
N TYR A 132 8.34 1.80 6.56
CA TYR A 132 8.58 2.78 5.51
C TYR A 132 7.26 3.33 4.91
N ALA A 133 6.23 2.47 4.82
CA ALA A 133 4.90 2.88 4.34
C ALA A 133 4.17 3.72 5.41
N ARG A 134 4.23 3.29 6.69
CA ARG A 134 3.65 4.06 7.82
C ARG A 134 4.22 5.47 7.87
N ARG A 135 5.56 5.59 7.81
CA ARG A 135 6.24 6.88 7.85
C ARG A 135 5.77 7.80 6.72
N TYR A 136 5.73 7.30 5.48
CA TYR A 136 5.27 8.10 4.35
C TYR A 136 3.80 8.53 4.52
N ILE A 137 2.92 7.61 4.94
CA ILE A 137 1.50 7.90 5.18
C ILE A 137 1.34 8.99 6.25
N VAL A 138 2.09 8.90 7.36
CA VAL A 138 2.03 9.90 8.45
C VAL A 138 2.46 11.27 7.98
N VAL A 139 3.59 11.38 7.27
CA VAL A 139 4.09 12.66 6.76
C VAL A 139 3.09 13.29 5.79
N LYS A 140 2.55 12.50 4.85
CA LYS A 140 1.54 12.94 3.89
C LYS A 140 0.23 13.35 4.57
N ALA A 141 -0.21 12.59 5.58
CA ALA A 141 -1.40 12.91 6.38
C ALA A 141 -1.20 14.18 7.19
N SER A 142 -0.02 14.39 7.79
CA SER A 142 0.32 15.60 8.55
C SER A 142 0.22 16.85 7.68
N ARG A 143 0.74 16.82 6.45
CA ARG A 143 0.59 17.94 5.51
C ARG A 143 -0.89 18.21 5.16
N ARG A 144 -1.67 17.15 4.87
CA ARG A 144 -3.10 17.29 4.57
C ARG A 144 -3.87 17.86 5.76
N PHE A 145 -3.54 17.40 6.97
CA PHE A 145 -4.13 17.88 8.21
C PHE A 145 -3.82 19.37 8.44
N ALA A 146 -2.56 19.77 8.34
CA ALA A 146 -2.16 21.16 8.46
C ALA A 146 -2.83 22.07 7.42
N ALA A 147 -2.93 21.61 6.18
CA ALA A 147 -3.59 22.36 5.11
C ALA A 147 -5.09 22.57 5.34
N ARG A 148 -5.78 21.56 5.89
CA ARG A 148 -7.22 21.63 6.18
C ARG A 148 -7.53 22.40 7.47
N TYR A 149 -6.64 22.30 8.46
CA TYR A 149 -6.88 22.78 9.82
C TYR A 149 -6.31 24.19 10.08
N VAL A 150 -5.08 24.43 9.72
CA VAL A 150 -4.36 25.67 10.06
C VAL A 150 -4.28 26.63 8.88
N GLY A 151 -4.17 26.13 7.66
CA GLY A 151 -4.06 26.94 6.45
C GLY A 151 -2.78 27.80 6.34
N ALA A 152 -1.78 27.56 7.21
CA ALA A 152 -0.52 28.33 7.22
C ALA A 152 0.37 27.94 6.03
N THR A 153 0.54 28.85 5.07
CA THR A 153 1.23 28.60 3.81
C THR A 153 2.69 28.17 4.01
N GLU A 154 3.41 28.72 4.99
CA GLU A 154 4.80 28.38 5.25
C GLU A 154 4.96 26.98 5.83
N LEU A 155 4.10 26.61 6.77
CA LEU A 155 4.06 25.26 7.34
C LEU A 155 3.76 24.21 6.27
N ILE A 156 2.84 24.51 5.36
CA ILE A 156 2.50 23.63 4.24
C ILE A 156 3.68 23.43 3.29
N LYS A 157 4.45 24.48 3.00
CA LYS A 157 5.66 24.38 2.15
C LYS A 157 6.74 23.52 2.77
N MET A 158 7.00 23.67 4.08
CA MET A 158 7.95 22.81 4.80
C MET A 158 7.51 21.36 4.78
N ALA A 159 6.24 21.10 5.11
CA ALA A 159 5.65 19.78 5.06
C ALA A 159 5.67 19.13 3.66
N GLN A 160 5.66 19.94 2.60
CA GLN A 160 5.76 19.45 1.22
C GLN A 160 7.16 18.92 0.90
N LEU A 161 8.20 19.54 1.43
CA LEU A 161 9.59 19.06 1.30
C LEU A 161 9.77 17.73 2.06
N ASP A 162 9.26 17.66 3.29
CA ASP A 162 9.30 16.44 4.10
C ASP A 162 8.53 15.28 3.41
N GLU A 163 7.38 15.58 2.78
CA GLU A 163 6.61 14.58 2.02
C GLU A 163 7.38 14.08 0.79
N GLN A 164 8.09 14.95 0.08
CA GLN A 164 8.90 14.55 -1.07
C GLN A 164 10.07 13.65 -0.66
N GLU A 165 10.76 13.97 0.44
CA GLU A 165 11.81 13.12 0.99
C GLU A 165 11.26 11.76 1.43
N ALA A 166 10.16 11.76 2.18
CA ALA A 166 9.52 10.54 2.64
C ALA A 166 9.01 9.67 1.48
N HIS A 167 8.50 10.28 0.40
CA HIS A 167 8.06 9.57 -0.80
C HIS A 167 9.22 8.89 -1.52
N MET A 168 10.35 9.60 -1.72
CA MET A 168 11.54 9.00 -2.34
C MET A 168 12.09 7.83 -1.51
N ALA A 169 12.14 7.96 -0.19
CA ALA A 169 12.57 6.90 0.69
C ALA A 169 11.62 5.69 0.65
N PHE A 170 10.31 5.94 0.55
CA PHE A 170 9.28 4.94 0.42
C PHE A 170 9.40 4.15 -0.89
N GLU A 171 9.49 4.84 -2.04
CA GLU A 171 9.65 4.20 -3.36
C GLU A 171 10.94 3.37 -3.43
N GLN A 172 12.04 3.89 -2.85
CA GLN A 172 13.30 3.15 -2.82
C GLN A 172 13.20 1.89 -1.97
N ALA A 173 12.50 1.92 -0.83
CA ALA A 173 12.32 0.76 0.03
C ALA A 173 11.43 -0.30 -0.63
N ASP A 174 10.34 0.12 -1.28
CA ASP A 174 9.43 -0.77 -2.00
C ASP A 174 10.11 -1.44 -3.20
N SER A 175 10.88 -0.67 -3.98
CA SER A 175 11.68 -1.21 -5.10
C SER A 175 12.71 -2.23 -4.64
N ARG A 176 13.41 -1.98 -3.52
CA ARG A 176 14.37 -2.96 -2.96
C ARG A 176 13.68 -4.26 -2.53
N ALA A 177 12.49 -4.17 -1.95
CA ALA A 177 11.71 -5.34 -1.57
C ALA A 177 11.29 -6.16 -2.79
N MET A 178 10.92 -5.50 -3.88
CA MET A 178 10.58 -6.13 -5.15
C MET A 178 11.81 -6.77 -5.83
N ASP A 179 12.95 -6.08 -5.90
CA ASP A 179 14.18 -6.57 -6.52
C ASP A 179 14.73 -7.80 -5.80
N ALA A 180 14.69 -7.83 -4.47
CA ALA A 180 15.14 -8.98 -3.68
C ALA A 180 14.31 -10.24 -4.00
N ASN A 181 13.03 -10.11 -4.29
CA ASN A 181 12.18 -11.22 -4.70
C ASN A 181 12.39 -11.63 -6.16
N MET A 182 12.64 -10.69 -7.07
CA MET A 182 12.92 -11.00 -8.48
C MET A 182 14.19 -11.84 -8.63
N ILE A 183 15.23 -11.54 -7.87
CA ILE A 183 16.52 -12.27 -7.93
C ILE A 183 16.38 -13.68 -7.35
N ASN A 184 15.57 -13.85 -6.31
CA ASN A 184 15.44 -15.13 -5.59
C ASN A 184 14.25 -15.99 -6.06
N GLY A 185 13.28 -15.40 -6.76
CA GLY A 185 12.05 -16.08 -7.15
C GLY A 185 12.06 -16.78 -8.51
N ASP A 186 12.96 -16.39 -9.42
CA ASP A 186 13.07 -16.99 -10.74
C ASP A 186 14.49 -17.54 -10.97
N TYR A 187 14.57 -18.89 -11.16
CA TYR A 187 15.82 -19.60 -11.43
C TYR A 187 16.57 -19.05 -12.66
N ASN A 188 15.84 -18.63 -13.70
CA ASN A 188 16.43 -18.08 -14.91
C ASN A 188 17.03 -16.69 -14.67
N THR A 189 16.34 -15.84 -13.90
CA THR A 189 16.80 -14.49 -13.57
C THR A 189 18.01 -14.55 -12.62
N SER A 190 18.02 -15.43 -11.63
CA SER A 190 19.16 -15.64 -10.72
C SER A 190 20.38 -16.19 -11.47
N TYR A 191 20.18 -17.05 -12.48
CA TYR A 191 21.29 -17.58 -13.31
C TYR A 191 21.90 -16.48 -14.19
N ILE A 192 21.12 -15.57 -14.72
CA ILE A 192 21.61 -14.44 -15.53
C ILE A 192 22.35 -13.42 -14.65
N ALA A 193 21.82 -13.08 -13.49
CA ALA A 193 22.42 -12.13 -12.55
C ALA A 193 23.76 -12.64 -11.97
N ASN A 194 23.88 -13.95 -11.76
CA ASN A 194 25.09 -14.59 -11.21
C ASN A 194 26.08 -15.07 -12.27
N ARG A 195 25.88 -14.73 -13.53
CA ARG A 195 26.86 -15.02 -14.60
C ARG A 195 28.12 -14.17 -14.38
N GLY A 196 29.10 -14.72 -13.70
CA GLY A 196 30.43 -14.13 -13.62
C GLY A 196 31.04 -13.89 -15.01
N PRO A 197 32.00 -12.94 -15.13
CA PRO A 197 32.64 -12.64 -16.40
C PRO A 197 33.21 -13.91 -17.04
N ARG A 198 32.82 -14.19 -18.29
CA ARG A 198 33.41 -15.27 -19.10
C ARG A 198 34.93 -15.07 -19.13
N ARG A 199 35.70 -15.91 -18.47
CA ARG A 199 37.14 -16.04 -18.73
C ARG A 199 37.28 -16.41 -20.20
N SER A 200 37.72 -15.47 -21.02
CA SER A 200 38.19 -15.75 -22.37
C SER A 200 39.47 -16.56 -22.21
N GLY A 201 39.38 -17.90 -22.37
CA GLY A 201 40.54 -18.73 -22.54
C GLY A 201 41.21 -18.33 -23.85
N ARG A 202 42.39 -17.70 -23.72
CA ARG A 202 43.37 -17.65 -24.82
C ARG A 202 44.10 -18.99 -24.80
N ASN A 203 43.98 -19.77 -25.82
CA ASN A 203 45.03 -20.67 -26.33
C ASN A 203 45.78 -19.93 -27.41
#